data_27ebe4fad5cbef8337a68ea44ce13b2d
#
_entry.id   27ebe4fad5cbef8337a68ea44ce13b2d
#
_cell.length_a   1.000
_cell.length_b   1.000
_cell.length_c   1.000
_cell.angle_alpha   90.00
_cell.angle_beta   90.00
_cell.angle_gamma   90.00
#
_symmetry.space_group_name_H-M   'P 1'
#
loop_
_entity.id
_entity.type
_entity.pdbx_description
1 polymer ?
#
loop_
_entity_poly.entity_id
_entity_poly.type
_entity_poly.pdbx_seq_one_letter_code
_entity_poly.pdbx_strand_id
1 'polypeptide(L)'
;MKKKQLKPEPYMMNRELSWLKFNERVLNEAGNPRVPLAERLTFASIYQSNLDEFYMVRVGTLMDQMESSEVVRENKTNMTSKEQVKAIIDATRELDIKKAVIYEQLMGELEPQGIRIINFNKLSGKEGELLETYFDNEIAPYLSANIISKQQPFPFLQNKEIYAVALLATKGGKTKTAIIPCSNNVFKRLIDIPTRPGTFMLSEELILHFLPKLFKKYEIKEKSLLRITRNADIDTETIYDEDMDYRDAMENLVKQRKRMNPVRMEFSRKINKKLIAEICKYIHMDKNHVFMSRVPLDLSFVFAIQNYLRMQGAEKEKLFYQKRSPRMTPQLKEKESLIAQIEQKDVLLSYPFENIKSFTNLLYEAARDDSVVSIKMTLYRLAVRSQIVDALVEAAENGKEVVVLVELRARFDEESNIEYSRKLEEAGCRVIYGLSGLKVHSKLCLITRKTEKGLEYITQIGTGNYNEKTSTLYTDLSLITAKQEIGKEAAEVFACLLRGETIEETHVLLVAPKCLQNKVLDMIDDEICHAKNREEAYIGIKINSLTDKVIIEKL
;
A
#
# COMPACT_ATOMS: atom_id res chain seq x y z
N MET A 1 14.82 9.31 40.17
CA MET A 1 14.79 7.83 40.13
C MET A 1 15.19 7.39 38.71
N LYS A 2 16.33 6.69 38.54
CA LYS A 2 16.72 6.09 37.27
C LYS A 2 15.70 4.98 36.97
N LYS A 3 14.83 5.16 35.95
CA LYS A 3 13.97 4.09 35.42
C LYS A 3 14.90 2.92 35.04
N LYS A 4 14.79 1.77 35.73
CA LYS A 4 15.45 0.54 35.29
C LYS A 4 15.15 0.31 33.81
N GLN A 5 16.18 0.22 32.98
CA GLN A 5 16.01 -0.25 31.61
C GLN A 5 15.51 -1.69 31.72
N LEU A 6 14.22 -1.88 31.42
CA LEU A 6 13.65 -3.21 31.27
C LEU A 6 14.35 -3.85 30.07
N LYS A 7 15.02 -4.98 30.28
CA LYS A 7 15.49 -5.81 29.17
C LYS A 7 14.26 -6.31 28.42
N PRO A 8 14.29 -6.27 27.08
CA PRO A 8 13.18 -6.83 26.29
C PRO A 8 13.06 -8.34 26.57
N GLU A 9 11.83 -8.82 26.70
CA GLU A 9 11.55 -10.23 26.84
C GLU A 9 11.97 -10.98 25.56
N PRO A 10 12.53 -12.20 25.67
CA PRO A 10 13.08 -12.94 24.52
C PRO A 10 12.07 -13.22 23.39
N TYR A 11 10.78 -13.28 23.73
CA TYR A 11 9.69 -13.52 22.79
C TYR A 11 9.15 -12.22 22.13
N MET A 12 9.60 -11.05 22.57
CA MET A 12 9.20 -9.77 22.02
C MET A 12 10.11 -9.34 20.89
N MET A 13 9.52 -8.88 19.80
CA MET A 13 10.23 -8.32 18.66
C MET A 13 9.79 -6.87 18.42
N ASN A 14 10.74 -6.02 17.99
CA ASN A 14 10.40 -4.68 17.52
C ASN A 14 9.41 -4.76 16.35
N ARG A 15 8.37 -3.94 16.39
CA ARG A 15 7.28 -3.94 15.41
C ARG A 15 7.76 -3.76 13.97
N GLU A 16 8.69 -2.85 13.73
CA GLU A 16 9.16 -2.51 12.38
C GLU A 16 10.10 -3.60 11.84
N LEU A 17 10.93 -4.20 12.69
CA LEU A 17 11.75 -5.36 12.32
C LEU A 17 10.88 -6.60 12.04
N SER A 18 9.81 -6.79 12.81
CA SER A 18 8.81 -7.84 12.54
C SER A 18 8.15 -7.64 11.18
N TRP A 19 7.82 -6.40 10.81
CA TRP A 19 7.28 -6.08 9.50
C TRP A 19 8.25 -6.41 8.36
N LEU A 20 9.55 -6.13 8.53
CA LEU A 20 10.57 -6.54 7.54
C LEU A 20 10.63 -8.06 7.36
N LYS A 21 10.44 -8.85 8.44
CA LYS A 21 10.33 -10.31 8.36
C LYS A 21 9.09 -10.76 7.58
N PHE A 22 7.97 -10.05 7.72
CA PHE A 22 6.81 -10.28 6.88
C PHE A 22 7.12 -10.01 5.40
N ASN A 23 7.74 -8.88 5.07
CA ASN A 23 8.08 -8.55 3.69
C ASN A 23 9.15 -9.49 3.12
N GLU A 24 10.05 -10.03 3.97
CA GLU A 24 10.97 -11.11 3.58
C GLU A 24 10.21 -12.38 3.13
N ARG A 25 9.08 -12.73 3.77
CA ARG A 25 8.25 -13.86 3.30
C ARG A 25 7.68 -13.60 1.92
N VAL A 26 7.26 -12.35 1.61
CA VAL A 26 6.84 -11.97 0.26
C VAL A 26 7.97 -12.16 -0.75
N LEU A 27 9.20 -11.76 -0.40
CA LEU A 27 10.39 -11.99 -1.23
C LEU A 27 10.69 -13.48 -1.42
N ASN A 28 10.46 -14.31 -0.38
CA ASN A 28 10.65 -15.76 -0.47
C ASN A 28 9.71 -16.40 -1.50
N GLU A 29 8.48 -15.89 -1.67
CA GLU A 29 7.57 -16.37 -2.73
C GLU A 29 8.14 -16.08 -4.13
N ALA A 30 8.85 -14.96 -4.32
CA ALA A 30 9.57 -14.70 -5.57
C ALA A 30 10.70 -15.73 -5.83
N GLY A 31 11.33 -16.23 -4.77
CA GLY A 31 12.35 -17.28 -4.84
C GLY A 31 11.82 -18.71 -4.84
N ASN A 32 10.52 -18.92 -4.63
CA ASN A 32 9.92 -20.24 -4.45
C ASN A 32 9.62 -20.92 -5.81
N PRO A 33 10.31 -22.02 -6.18
CA PRO A 33 10.11 -22.70 -7.47
C PRO A 33 8.72 -23.36 -7.61
N ARG A 34 7.95 -23.51 -6.53
CA ARG A 34 6.57 -24.01 -6.57
C ARG A 34 5.57 -22.96 -7.07
N VAL A 35 5.96 -21.69 -7.03
CA VAL A 35 5.16 -20.58 -7.55
C VAL A 35 5.43 -20.45 -9.05
N PRO A 36 4.41 -20.30 -9.91
CA PRO A 36 4.59 -20.08 -11.34
C PRO A 36 5.50 -18.88 -11.63
N LEU A 37 6.38 -18.99 -12.64
CA LEU A 37 7.46 -18.02 -12.87
C LEU A 37 6.99 -16.57 -13.04
N ALA A 38 5.90 -16.35 -13.77
CA ALA A 38 5.36 -15.00 -13.95
C ALA A 38 4.81 -14.42 -12.62
N GLU A 39 4.24 -15.25 -11.75
CA GLU A 39 3.76 -14.81 -10.44
C GLU A 39 4.93 -14.50 -9.50
N ARG A 40 6.06 -15.21 -9.62
CA ARG A 40 7.28 -14.89 -8.87
C ARG A 40 7.80 -13.50 -9.22
N LEU A 41 7.67 -13.05 -10.47
CA LEU A 41 7.95 -11.66 -10.86
C LEU A 41 7.03 -10.67 -10.14
N THR A 42 5.74 -11.00 -10.04
CA THR A 42 4.78 -10.20 -9.25
C THR A 42 5.23 -10.06 -7.80
N PHE A 43 5.60 -11.16 -7.14
CA PHE A 43 6.07 -11.12 -5.75
C PHE A 43 7.33 -10.28 -5.58
N ALA A 44 8.28 -10.32 -6.52
CA ALA A 44 9.46 -9.46 -6.49
C ALA A 44 9.08 -7.96 -6.56
N SER A 45 8.11 -7.59 -7.41
CA SER A 45 7.61 -6.23 -7.51
C SER A 45 6.81 -5.82 -6.27
N ILE A 46 5.96 -6.70 -5.72
CA ILE A 46 5.22 -6.45 -4.47
C ILE A 46 6.17 -6.21 -3.30
N TYR A 47 7.22 -7.05 -3.17
CA TYR A 47 8.25 -6.86 -2.14
C TYR A 47 8.82 -5.45 -2.17
N GLN A 48 9.18 -4.97 -3.36
CA GLN A 48 9.76 -3.63 -3.52
C GLN A 48 8.73 -2.53 -3.23
N SER A 49 7.52 -2.65 -3.74
CA SER A 49 6.44 -1.69 -3.48
C SER A 49 6.10 -1.60 -1.99
N ASN A 50 6.04 -2.74 -1.30
CA ASN A 50 5.84 -2.80 0.15
C ASN A 50 6.98 -2.11 0.90
N LEU A 51 8.24 -2.35 0.48
CA LEU A 51 9.40 -1.73 1.11
C LEU A 51 9.40 -0.20 0.90
N ASP A 52 9.01 0.26 -0.29
CA ASP A 52 8.85 1.69 -0.56
C ASP A 52 7.81 2.31 0.38
N GLU A 53 6.63 1.69 0.51
CA GLU A 53 5.58 2.18 1.41
C GLU A 53 6.03 2.16 2.87
N PHE A 54 6.74 1.12 3.30
CA PHE A 54 7.31 1.04 4.64
C PHE A 54 8.28 2.19 4.93
N TYR A 55 9.17 2.51 3.99
CA TYR A 55 10.06 3.67 4.14
C TYR A 55 9.29 4.98 4.13
N MET A 56 8.32 5.14 3.22
CA MET A 56 7.51 6.35 3.11
C MET A 56 6.72 6.65 4.39
N VAL A 57 6.23 5.60 5.06
CA VAL A 57 5.31 5.73 6.19
C VAL A 57 6.03 5.50 7.52
N ARG A 58 6.59 4.29 7.72
CA ARG A 58 7.12 3.88 9.02
C ARG A 58 8.46 4.51 9.34
N VAL A 59 9.38 4.45 8.36
CA VAL A 59 10.69 5.10 8.54
C VAL A 59 10.52 6.63 8.56
N GLY A 60 9.59 7.16 7.75
CA GLY A 60 9.22 8.57 7.78
C GLY A 60 8.82 9.01 9.20
N THR A 61 7.82 8.37 9.81
CA THR A 61 7.39 8.65 11.18
C THR A 61 8.55 8.57 12.19
N LEU A 62 9.41 7.54 12.09
CA LEU A 62 10.56 7.41 12.99
C LEU A 62 11.57 8.55 12.81
N MET A 63 11.77 9.04 11.59
CA MET A 63 12.66 10.18 11.34
C MET A 63 12.09 11.49 11.90
N ASP A 64 10.79 11.73 11.74
CA ASP A 64 10.11 12.89 12.32
C ASP A 64 10.21 12.86 13.86
N GLN A 65 10.04 11.68 14.48
CA GLN A 65 10.25 11.49 15.91
C GLN A 65 11.69 11.76 16.39
N MET A 66 12.68 11.55 15.51
CA MET A 66 14.09 11.86 15.84
C MET A 66 14.37 13.37 15.88
N GLU A 67 13.57 14.18 15.18
CA GLU A 67 13.65 15.64 15.18
C GLU A 67 12.89 16.26 16.38
N SER A 68 12.01 15.48 17.04
CA SER A 68 11.29 15.92 18.25
C SER A 68 12.22 16.03 19.45
N SER A 69 11.91 16.97 20.35
CA SER A 69 12.61 17.13 21.63
C SER A 69 12.38 15.97 22.62
N GLU A 70 11.31 15.18 22.41
CA GLU A 70 10.99 14.03 23.25
C GLU A 70 11.57 12.74 22.70
N VAL A 71 12.24 11.95 23.57
CA VAL A 71 12.76 10.63 23.19
C VAL A 71 11.65 9.60 23.28
N VAL A 72 11.05 9.28 22.14
CA VAL A 72 10.06 8.21 22.01
C VAL A 72 10.76 6.85 22.02
N ARG A 73 10.22 5.89 22.79
CA ARG A 73 10.71 4.51 22.86
C ARG A 73 9.58 3.53 22.51
N GLU A 74 9.94 2.52 21.71
CA GLU A 74 9.03 1.43 21.35
C GLU A 74 8.73 0.56 22.59
N ASN A 75 7.47 0.18 22.76
CA ASN A 75 6.96 -0.38 24.02
C ASN A 75 7.31 -1.85 24.31
N LYS A 76 7.83 -2.60 23.34
CA LYS A 76 8.23 -4.01 23.47
C LYS A 76 9.73 -4.19 23.66
N THR A 77 10.52 -3.51 22.85
CA THR A 77 11.99 -3.65 22.83
C THR A 77 12.71 -2.47 23.46
N ASN A 78 11.97 -1.41 23.83
CA ASN A 78 12.50 -0.17 24.42
C ASN A 78 13.51 0.57 23.52
N MET A 79 13.56 0.27 22.22
CA MET A 79 14.41 0.94 21.24
C MET A 79 13.93 2.38 21.01
N THR A 80 14.88 3.31 20.94
CA THR A 80 14.63 4.69 20.47
C THR A 80 14.37 4.70 18.96
N SER A 81 13.74 5.75 18.43
CA SER A 81 13.53 5.92 16.98
C SER A 81 14.84 5.82 16.19
N LYS A 82 15.94 6.38 16.71
CA LYS A 82 17.28 6.30 16.09
C LYS A 82 17.82 4.87 16.05
N GLU A 83 17.67 4.09 17.12
CA GLU A 83 18.09 2.69 17.18
C GLU A 83 17.26 1.84 16.22
N GLN A 84 15.95 2.09 16.12
CA GLN A 84 15.06 1.43 15.17
C GLN A 84 15.46 1.72 13.73
N VAL A 85 15.65 2.99 13.34
CA VAL A 85 16.06 3.38 11.99
C VAL A 85 17.38 2.72 11.60
N LYS A 86 18.37 2.70 12.51
CA LYS A 86 19.64 2.02 12.25
C LYS A 86 19.44 0.51 12.00
N ALA A 87 18.68 -0.17 12.84
CA ALA A 87 18.40 -1.60 12.69
C ALA A 87 17.62 -1.92 11.41
N ILE A 88 16.67 -1.04 11.01
CA ILE A 88 15.92 -1.14 9.76
C ILE A 88 16.87 -1.02 8.55
N ILE A 89 17.78 -0.05 8.55
CA ILE A 89 18.75 0.14 7.47
C ILE A 89 19.64 -1.09 7.32
N ASP A 90 20.15 -1.64 8.43
CA ASP A 90 21.01 -2.81 8.41
C ASP A 90 20.24 -4.04 7.88
N ALA A 91 19.03 -4.30 8.37
CA ALA A 91 18.17 -5.38 7.88
C ALA A 91 17.79 -5.21 6.40
N THR A 92 17.53 -3.98 5.94
CA THR A 92 17.22 -3.70 4.53
C THR A 92 18.41 -4.02 3.63
N ARG A 93 19.65 -3.72 4.07
CA ARG A 93 20.87 -4.08 3.29
C ARG A 93 21.04 -5.59 3.12
N GLU A 94 20.72 -6.38 4.14
CA GLU A 94 20.73 -7.84 4.04
C GLU A 94 19.66 -8.34 3.06
N LEU A 95 18.46 -7.79 3.13
CA LEU A 95 17.36 -8.12 2.22
C LEU A 95 17.65 -7.71 0.77
N ASP A 96 18.38 -6.61 0.53
CA ASP A 96 18.80 -6.19 -0.81
C ASP A 96 19.77 -7.19 -1.46
N ILE A 97 20.64 -7.84 -0.68
CA ILE A 97 21.50 -8.93 -1.17
C ILE A 97 20.64 -10.12 -1.59
N LYS A 98 19.69 -10.52 -0.77
CA LYS A 98 18.76 -11.62 -1.07
C LYS A 98 17.88 -11.31 -2.29
N LYS A 99 17.36 -10.08 -2.39
CA LYS A 99 16.60 -9.60 -3.55
C LYS A 99 17.42 -9.73 -4.84
N ALA A 100 18.71 -9.37 -4.81
CA ALA A 100 19.56 -9.44 -5.97
C ALA A 100 19.76 -10.90 -6.47
N VAL A 101 19.99 -11.84 -5.55
CA VAL A 101 20.12 -13.27 -5.89
C VAL A 101 18.83 -13.80 -6.52
N ILE A 102 17.68 -13.52 -5.91
CA ILE A 102 16.37 -13.96 -6.44
C ILE A 102 16.10 -13.34 -7.81
N TYR A 103 16.40 -12.06 -7.99
CA TYR A 103 16.22 -11.38 -9.27
C TYR A 103 17.07 -12.00 -10.39
N GLU A 104 18.35 -12.30 -10.12
CA GLU A 104 19.24 -12.98 -11.07
C GLU A 104 18.71 -14.37 -11.45
N GLN A 105 18.22 -15.15 -10.49
CA GLN A 105 17.56 -16.43 -10.75
C GLN A 105 16.33 -16.27 -11.66
N LEU A 106 15.45 -15.32 -11.35
CA LEU A 106 14.25 -15.06 -12.16
C LEU A 106 14.61 -14.68 -13.59
N MET A 107 15.61 -13.82 -13.80
CA MET A 107 16.06 -13.45 -15.14
C MET A 107 16.66 -14.64 -15.89
N GLY A 108 17.42 -15.51 -15.21
CA GLY A 108 17.93 -16.75 -15.79
C GLY A 108 16.83 -17.74 -16.19
N GLU A 109 15.78 -17.89 -15.38
CA GLU A 109 14.65 -18.76 -15.69
C GLU A 109 13.71 -18.20 -16.78
N LEU A 110 13.74 -16.89 -17.01
CA LEU A 110 13.02 -16.25 -18.12
C LEU A 110 13.69 -16.48 -19.49
N GLU A 111 15.01 -16.65 -19.55
CA GLU A 111 15.71 -16.84 -20.81
C GLU A 111 15.21 -18.04 -21.63
N PRO A 112 14.99 -19.24 -21.05
CA PRO A 112 14.39 -20.38 -21.74
C PRO A 112 12.94 -20.11 -22.18
N GLN A 113 12.26 -19.13 -21.57
CA GLN A 113 10.92 -18.71 -21.94
C GLN A 113 10.91 -17.69 -23.09
N GLY A 114 12.10 -17.34 -23.62
CA GLY A 114 12.27 -16.37 -24.71
C GLY A 114 12.30 -14.91 -24.24
N ILE A 115 12.48 -14.66 -22.93
CA ILE A 115 12.53 -13.31 -22.38
C ILE A 115 13.96 -12.99 -21.92
N ARG A 116 14.47 -11.83 -22.35
CA ARG A 116 15.78 -11.32 -21.93
C ARG A 116 15.73 -9.83 -21.65
N ILE A 117 16.31 -9.42 -20.53
CA ILE A 117 16.59 -8.01 -20.25
C ILE A 117 18.09 -7.81 -20.47
N ILE A 118 18.45 -6.92 -21.39
CA ILE A 118 19.85 -6.67 -21.74
C ILE A 118 20.23 -5.21 -21.53
N ASN A 119 21.53 -4.98 -21.42
CA ASN A 119 22.11 -3.64 -21.45
C ASN A 119 22.74 -3.37 -22.84
N PHE A 120 23.13 -2.12 -23.09
CA PHE A 120 23.66 -1.69 -24.38
C PHE A 120 24.89 -2.49 -24.84
N ASN A 121 25.72 -2.94 -23.92
CA ASN A 121 26.95 -3.70 -24.25
C ASN A 121 26.70 -5.09 -24.86
N LYS A 122 25.45 -5.58 -24.81
CA LYS A 122 25.07 -6.89 -25.38
C LYS A 122 24.40 -6.76 -26.74
N LEU A 123 24.43 -5.60 -27.37
CA LEU A 123 23.88 -5.32 -28.69
C LEU A 123 24.91 -5.56 -29.80
N SER A 124 24.42 -5.94 -30.98
CA SER A 124 25.20 -5.84 -32.23
C SER A 124 25.28 -4.38 -32.69
N GLY A 125 26.24 -4.05 -33.58
CA GLY A 125 26.38 -2.69 -34.10
C GLY A 125 25.09 -2.17 -34.74
N LYS A 126 24.40 -2.99 -35.57
CA LYS A 126 23.13 -2.65 -36.21
C LYS A 126 22.00 -2.38 -35.22
N GLU A 127 21.92 -3.17 -34.14
CA GLU A 127 20.91 -2.95 -33.09
C GLU A 127 21.21 -1.68 -32.30
N GLY A 128 22.50 -1.39 -32.06
CA GLY A 128 22.94 -0.15 -31.44
C GLY A 128 22.54 1.07 -32.26
N GLU A 129 22.71 1.06 -33.58
CA GLU A 129 22.27 2.13 -34.51
C GLU A 129 20.76 2.34 -34.50
N LEU A 130 19.98 1.25 -34.47
CA LEU A 130 18.52 1.33 -34.36
C LEU A 130 18.07 1.96 -33.05
N LEU A 131 18.66 1.56 -31.93
CA LEU A 131 18.35 2.14 -30.61
C LEU A 131 18.88 3.56 -30.47
N GLU A 132 19.97 3.91 -31.13
CA GLU A 132 20.45 5.28 -31.21
C GLU A 132 19.45 6.18 -31.93
N THR A 133 18.94 5.72 -33.07
CA THR A 133 17.89 6.43 -33.82
C THR A 133 16.60 6.56 -33.00
N TYR A 134 16.21 5.49 -32.30
CA TYR A 134 15.06 5.52 -31.39
C TYR A 134 15.28 6.53 -30.25
N PHE A 135 16.48 6.54 -29.64
CA PHE A 135 16.81 7.49 -28.60
C PHE A 135 16.71 8.94 -29.09
N ASP A 136 17.29 9.24 -30.28
CA ASP A 136 17.32 10.59 -30.82
C ASP A 136 15.93 11.12 -31.18
N ASN A 137 15.03 10.25 -31.66
CA ASN A 137 13.69 10.65 -32.13
C ASN A 137 12.62 10.57 -31.04
N GLU A 138 12.66 9.54 -30.18
CA GLU A 138 11.55 9.22 -29.28
C GLU A 138 11.84 9.52 -27.79
N ILE A 139 13.11 9.69 -27.42
CA ILE A 139 13.49 9.91 -26.01
C ILE A 139 14.14 11.26 -25.79
N ALA A 140 15.22 11.55 -26.53
CA ALA A 140 16.04 12.75 -26.31
C ALA A 140 15.26 14.08 -26.36
N PRO A 141 14.24 14.26 -27.25
CA PRO A 141 13.46 15.51 -27.29
C PRO A 141 12.68 15.80 -26.01
N TYR A 142 12.38 14.77 -25.21
CA TYR A 142 11.59 14.88 -23.97
C TYR A 142 12.46 14.93 -22.70
N LEU A 143 13.78 14.84 -22.84
CA LEU A 143 14.69 14.86 -21.70
C LEU A 143 15.09 16.30 -21.31
N SER A 144 14.88 16.63 -20.05
CA SER A 144 15.33 17.88 -19.44
C SER A 144 16.66 17.67 -18.70
N ALA A 145 17.77 17.96 -19.36
CA ALA A 145 19.11 17.80 -18.77
C ALA A 145 19.48 19.02 -17.93
N ASN A 146 19.55 18.87 -16.61
CA ASN A 146 19.90 19.92 -15.68
C ASN A 146 21.37 19.79 -15.24
N ILE A 147 22.19 20.83 -15.48
CA ILE A 147 23.56 20.93 -14.96
C ILE A 147 23.54 21.89 -13.77
N ILE A 148 23.88 21.37 -12.60
CA ILE A 148 23.81 22.11 -11.34
C ILE A 148 24.82 23.27 -11.38
N SER A 149 24.35 24.49 -11.12
CA SER A 149 25.14 25.73 -11.07
C SER A 149 24.44 26.75 -10.17
N LYS A 150 25.07 27.94 -10.03
CA LYS A 150 24.44 29.06 -9.29
C LYS A 150 23.12 29.51 -9.94
N GLN A 151 23.02 29.46 -11.28
CA GLN A 151 21.83 29.85 -12.05
C GLN A 151 20.84 28.68 -12.22
N GLN A 152 21.28 27.46 -12.07
CA GLN A 152 20.46 26.25 -12.16
C GLN A 152 20.64 25.45 -10.86
N PRO A 153 19.86 25.75 -9.82
CA PRO A 153 19.94 25.06 -8.54
C PRO A 153 19.58 23.59 -8.68
N PHE A 154 19.90 22.81 -7.65
CA PHE A 154 19.56 21.39 -7.60
C PHE A 154 18.03 21.21 -7.75
N PRO A 155 17.55 20.41 -8.72
CA PRO A 155 16.12 20.24 -8.94
C PRO A 155 15.46 19.48 -7.78
N PHE A 156 14.19 19.72 -7.58
CA PHE A 156 13.40 18.88 -6.69
C PHE A 156 13.25 17.48 -7.30
N LEU A 157 13.73 16.46 -6.61
CA LEU A 157 13.58 15.07 -7.02
C LEU A 157 12.25 14.53 -6.52
N GLN A 158 11.41 14.07 -7.43
CA GLN A 158 10.10 13.52 -7.11
C GLN A 158 10.21 12.13 -6.46
N ASN A 159 9.23 11.81 -5.63
CA ASN A 159 9.19 10.53 -4.92
C ASN A 159 9.08 9.34 -5.89
N LYS A 160 9.94 8.36 -5.72
CA LYS A 160 10.05 7.10 -6.49
C LYS A 160 10.43 7.26 -7.98
N GLU A 161 10.66 8.47 -8.46
CA GLU A 161 11.12 8.71 -9.83
C GLU A 161 12.59 8.32 -10.01
N ILE A 162 12.94 7.85 -11.21
CA ILE A 162 14.29 7.47 -11.59
C ILE A 162 14.96 8.63 -12.32
N TYR A 163 16.19 8.94 -11.93
CA TYR A 163 17.02 9.98 -12.53
C TYR A 163 18.36 9.40 -12.97
N ALA A 164 18.89 9.84 -14.11
CA ALA A 164 20.29 9.66 -14.43
C ALA A 164 21.07 10.79 -13.77
N VAL A 165 22.12 10.43 -13.03
CA VAL A 165 23.08 11.38 -12.43
C VAL A 165 24.44 11.17 -13.06
N ALA A 166 25.14 12.28 -13.38
CA ALA A 166 26.48 12.23 -13.94
C ALA A 166 27.40 13.30 -13.33
N LEU A 167 28.67 12.93 -13.16
CA LEU A 167 29.75 13.83 -12.86
C LEU A 167 30.43 14.24 -14.18
N LEU A 168 30.23 15.49 -14.56
CA LEU A 168 30.75 16.09 -15.79
C LEU A 168 32.06 16.82 -15.51
N ALA A 169 33.06 16.68 -16.37
CA ALA A 169 34.28 17.48 -16.33
C ALA A 169 34.33 18.45 -17.52
N THR A 170 34.68 19.71 -17.26
CA THR A 170 35.00 20.72 -18.30
C THR A 170 36.40 20.50 -18.83
N LYS A 171 36.73 21.03 -20.00
CA LYS A 171 38.11 21.03 -20.55
C LYS A 171 39.13 21.66 -19.59
N GLY A 172 38.72 22.55 -18.68
CA GLY A 172 39.54 23.15 -17.66
C GLY A 172 39.61 22.39 -16.33
N GLY A 173 39.15 21.12 -16.28
CA GLY A 173 39.22 20.25 -15.09
C GLY A 173 38.17 20.51 -14.01
N LYS A 174 37.32 21.53 -14.14
CA LYS A 174 36.23 21.77 -13.19
C LYS A 174 35.13 20.73 -13.36
N THR A 175 34.65 20.18 -12.24
CA THR A 175 33.54 19.21 -12.25
C THR A 175 32.20 19.88 -11.99
N LYS A 176 31.14 19.31 -12.56
CA LYS A 176 29.75 19.71 -12.37
C LYS A 176 28.87 18.46 -12.24
N THR A 177 27.83 18.56 -11.47
CA THR A 177 26.83 17.50 -11.35
C THR A 177 25.69 17.75 -12.34
N ALA A 178 25.27 16.71 -13.09
CA ALA A 178 24.10 16.74 -13.95
C ALA A 178 23.05 15.75 -13.46
N ILE A 179 21.78 16.12 -13.58
CA ILE A 179 20.62 15.28 -13.23
C ILE A 179 19.60 15.36 -14.36
N ILE A 180 19.11 14.18 -14.78
CA ILE A 180 18.16 14.02 -15.88
C ILE A 180 17.02 13.10 -15.42
N PRO A 181 15.74 13.53 -15.45
CA PRO A 181 14.61 12.64 -15.23
C PRO A 181 14.58 11.54 -16.30
N CYS A 182 14.44 10.29 -15.89
CA CYS A 182 14.36 9.15 -16.81
C CYS A 182 12.92 8.64 -17.00
N SER A 183 11.99 9.07 -16.16
CA SER A 183 10.58 8.66 -16.23
C SER A 183 9.75 9.76 -16.87
N ASN A 184 8.87 9.39 -17.78
CA ASN A 184 7.78 10.25 -18.25
C ASN A 184 6.66 9.37 -18.83
N ASN A 185 5.53 9.99 -19.22
CA ASN A 185 4.38 9.31 -19.81
C ASN A 185 4.43 9.24 -21.35
N VAL A 186 5.54 9.67 -21.96
CA VAL A 186 5.63 9.81 -23.43
C VAL A 186 6.24 8.57 -24.08
N PHE A 187 7.32 8.02 -23.51
CA PHE A 187 7.97 6.83 -24.03
C PHE A 187 7.85 5.61 -23.11
N LYS A 188 7.92 4.42 -23.70
CA LYS A 188 7.84 3.17 -22.93
C LYS A 188 9.10 2.95 -22.10
N ARG A 189 8.92 2.48 -20.88
CA ARG A 189 10.05 2.10 -20.03
C ARG A 189 10.75 0.83 -20.48
N LEU A 190 9.96 -0.18 -20.94
CA LEU A 190 10.49 -1.42 -21.50
C LEU A 190 10.54 -1.29 -23.03
N ILE A 191 11.74 -1.18 -23.57
CA ILE A 191 12.01 -0.97 -24.99
C ILE A 191 12.30 -2.31 -25.66
N ASP A 192 11.56 -2.64 -26.71
CA ASP A 192 11.77 -3.85 -27.52
C ASP A 192 13.07 -3.73 -28.33
N ILE A 193 13.83 -4.82 -28.44
CA ILE A 193 14.94 -4.92 -29.39
C ILE A 193 14.39 -5.45 -30.70
N PRO A 194 14.32 -4.64 -31.79
CA PRO A 194 13.54 -4.98 -32.97
C PRO A 194 13.94 -6.29 -33.68
N THR A 195 15.23 -6.67 -33.57
CA THR A 195 15.78 -7.87 -34.23
C THR A 195 15.70 -9.12 -33.36
N ARG A 196 15.29 -9.00 -32.08
CA ARG A 196 15.25 -10.10 -31.11
C ARG A 196 13.93 -10.09 -30.35
N PRO A 197 12.85 -10.71 -30.87
CA PRO A 197 11.60 -10.81 -30.14
C PRO A 197 11.80 -11.35 -28.72
N GLY A 198 11.12 -10.75 -27.74
CA GLY A 198 11.25 -11.10 -26.31
C GLY A 198 12.51 -10.57 -25.63
N THR A 199 13.35 -9.82 -26.35
CA THR A 199 14.53 -9.15 -25.76
C THR A 199 14.23 -7.67 -25.56
N PHE A 200 14.52 -7.16 -24.37
CA PHE A 200 14.16 -5.81 -23.95
C PHE A 200 15.33 -5.07 -23.31
N MET A 201 15.24 -3.75 -23.32
CA MET A 201 16.12 -2.84 -22.60
C MET A 201 15.27 -1.85 -21.79
N LEU A 202 15.71 -1.49 -20.60
CA LEU A 202 15.06 -0.42 -19.82
C LEU A 202 15.46 0.94 -20.37
N SER A 203 14.49 1.86 -20.52
CA SER A 203 14.72 3.20 -21.06
C SER A 203 15.74 4.00 -20.26
N GLU A 204 15.74 3.86 -18.94
CA GLU A 204 16.72 4.49 -18.05
C GLU A 204 18.17 4.02 -18.33
N GLU A 205 18.36 2.77 -18.72
CA GLU A 205 19.66 2.23 -19.13
C GLU A 205 20.10 2.79 -20.50
N LEU A 206 19.16 2.95 -21.42
CA LEU A 206 19.42 3.57 -22.73
C LEU A 206 19.77 5.04 -22.56
N ILE A 207 19.04 5.79 -21.74
CA ILE A 207 19.34 7.19 -21.40
C ILE A 207 20.73 7.30 -20.78
N LEU A 208 21.05 6.44 -19.83
CA LEU A 208 22.34 6.42 -19.18
C LEU A 208 23.48 6.12 -20.17
N HIS A 209 23.23 5.29 -21.19
CA HIS A 209 24.22 5.01 -22.23
C HIS A 209 24.47 6.25 -23.10
N PHE A 210 23.43 6.93 -23.58
CA PHE A 210 23.51 8.07 -24.49
C PHE A 210 23.69 9.44 -23.80
N LEU A 211 23.98 9.49 -22.50
CA LEU A 211 24.32 10.76 -21.81
C LEU A 211 25.39 11.59 -22.55
N PRO A 212 26.44 11.02 -23.17
CA PRO A 212 27.43 11.82 -23.93
C PRO A 212 26.82 12.66 -25.06
N LYS A 213 25.71 12.21 -25.67
CA LYS A 213 25.00 12.99 -26.69
C LYS A 213 24.34 14.25 -26.13
N LEU A 214 23.86 14.18 -24.90
CA LEU A 214 23.24 15.32 -24.20
C LEU A 214 24.28 16.32 -23.70
N PHE A 215 25.50 15.87 -23.39
CA PHE A 215 26.56 16.68 -22.79
C PHE A 215 27.81 16.79 -23.66
N LYS A 216 27.66 17.08 -24.95
CA LYS A 216 28.74 17.13 -25.97
C LYS A 216 29.98 18.00 -25.59
N LYS A 217 29.80 19.00 -24.71
CA LYS A 217 30.87 19.92 -24.27
C LYS A 217 31.61 19.44 -23.01
N TYR A 218 31.21 18.30 -22.44
CA TYR A 218 31.73 17.78 -21.17
C TYR A 218 32.22 16.33 -21.36
N GLU A 219 33.22 15.97 -20.54
CA GLU A 219 33.61 14.57 -20.36
C GLU A 219 32.83 13.99 -19.18
N ILE A 220 32.17 12.82 -19.35
CA ILE A 220 31.46 12.14 -18.29
C ILE A 220 32.46 11.27 -17.51
N LYS A 221 32.75 11.65 -16.26
CA LYS A 221 33.67 10.92 -15.38
C LYS A 221 32.98 9.74 -14.71
N GLU A 222 31.75 9.95 -14.26
CA GLU A 222 30.96 8.95 -13.58
C GLU A 222 29.48 9.14 -13.93
N LYS A 223 28.72 8.04 -13.90
CA LYS A 223 27.28 8.07 -14.13
C LYS A 223 26.59 6.91 -13.40
N SER A 224 25.38 7.15 -12.90
CA SER A 224 24.52 6.15 -12.24
C SER A 224 23.06 6.54 -12.42
N LEU A 225 22.18 5.57 -12.25
CA LEU A 225 20.77 5.88 -11.97
C LEU A 225 20.62 6.15 -10.47
N LEU A 226 19.69 7.03 -10.16
CA LEU A 226 19.34 7.48 -8.82
C LEU A 226 17.83 7.38 -8.64
N ARG A 227 17.37 6.90 -7.48
CA ARG A 227 15.97 6.91 -7.07
C ARG A 227 15.86 7.37 -5.63
N ILE A 228 14.85 8.19 -5.34
CA ILE A 228 14.58 8.69 -3.99
C ILE A 228 13.23 8.20 -3.51
N THR A 229 13.16 7.76 -2.25
CA THR A 229 11.91 7.54 -1.51
C THR A 229 11.78 8.67 -0.48
N ARG A 230 10.61 9.34 -0.47
CA ARG A 230 10.31 10.46 0.46
C ARG A 230 9.34 10.01 1.54
N ASN A 231 9.41 10.65 2.68
CA ASN A 231 8.38 10.57 3.71
C ASN A 231 7.03 10.93 3.08
N ALA A 232 5.99 10.21 3.45
CA ALA A 232 4.61 10.46 3.03
C ALA A 232 3.62 10.32 4.20
N ASP A 233 4.13 10.18 5.42
CA ASP A 233 3.31 10.17 6.61
C ASP A 233 2.93 11.61 6.96
N ILE A 234 1.63 11.87 7.02
CA ILE A 234 1.09 13.17 7.34
C ILE A 234 0.62 13.10 8.78
N ASP A 235 1.14 13.99 9.62
CA ASP A 235 0.57 14.21 10.94
C ASP A 235 -0.71 15.01 10.80
N THR A 236 -1.84 14.31 10.98
CA THR A 236 -3.18 14.92 10.89
C THR A 236 -3.63 15.51 12.23
N GLU A 237 -2.89 15.29 13.31
CA GLU A 237 -3.25 15.87 14.62
C GLU A 237 -2.95 17.38 14.67
N THR A 238 -2.08 17.86 13.78
CA THR A 238 -1.74 19.29 13.68
C THR A 238 -2.75 20.11 12.88
N ILE A 239 -3.84 19.50 12.35
CA ILE A 239 -4.79 20.17 11.44
C ILE A 239 -5.95 20.85 12.20
N TYR A 240 -6.06 20.75 13.49
CA TYR A 240 -7.13 21.36 14.24
C TYR A 240 -7.01 22.89 14.25
N ASP A 241 -7.47 23.49 13.15
CA ASP A 241 -7.99 24.85 13.13
C ASP A 241 -9.53 24.70 13.17
N GLU A 242 -10.17 25.14 14.24
CA GLU A 242 -11.61 25.00 14.45
C GLU A 242 -12.43 25.71 13.34
N ASP A 243 -11.79 26.62 12.60
CA ASP A 243 -12.41 27.42 11.55
C ASP A 243 -12.26 26.81 10.13
N MET A 244 -11.48 25.72 9.95
CA MET A 244 -11.23 25.12 8.63
C MET A 244 -12.02 23.82 8.44
N ASP A 245 -12.69 23.68 7.28
CA ASP A 245 -13.29 22.40 6.87
C ASP A 245 -12.21 21.29 6.85
N TYR A 246 -12.44 20.21 7.59
CA TYR A 246 -11.50 19.09 7.73
C TYR A 246 -11.08 18.50 6.39
N ARG A 247 -11.98 18.48 5.40
CA ARG A 247 -11.70 18.01 4.04
C ARG A 247 -10.73 18.93 3.31
N ASP A 248 -10.92 20.26 3.38
CA ASP A 248 -10.05 21.26 2.74
C ASP A 248 -8.65 21.24 3.38
N ALA A 249 -8.59 21.05 4.70
CA ALA A 249 -7.35 20.82 5.43
C ALA A 249 -6.62 19.56 4.92
N MET A 250 -7.32 18.45 4.73
CA MET A 250 -6.77 17.21 4.17
C MET A 250 -6.27 17.37 2.73
N GLU A 251 -7.01 18.11 1.86
CA GLU A 251 -6.53 18.39 0.49
C GLU A 251 -5.20 19.15 0.49
N ASN A 252 -5.06 20.14 1.39
CA ASN A 252 -3.82 20.91 1.51
C ASN A 252 -2.66 20.05 1.98
N LEU A 253 -2.88 19.15 2.94
CA LEU A 253 -1.86 18.22 3.41
C LEU A 253 -1.43 17.23 2.34
N VAL A 254 -2.36 16.69 1.56
CA VAL A 254 -2.06 15.80 0.44
C VAL A 254 -1.16 16.50 -0.58
N LYS A 255 -1.38 17.80 -0.85
CA LYS A 255 -0.49 18.62 -1.70
C LYS A 255 0.90 18.79 -1.09
N GLN A 256 0.99 19.00 0.23
CA GLN A 256 2.27 19.15 0.95
C GLN A 256 3.08 17.85 0.98
N ARG A 257 2.42 16.67 1.07
CA ARG A 257 3.05 15.33 1.06
C ARG A 257 4.06 15.17 -0.08
N LYS A 258 3.78 15.71 -1.24
CA LYS A 258 4.66 15.61 -2.42
C LYS A 258 6.04 16.23 -2.19
N ARG A 259 6.23 17.07 -1.16
CA ARG A 259 7.45 17.82 -0.85
C ARG A 259 8.17 17.39 0.43
N MET A 260 7.70 16.32 1.10
CA MET A 260 8.29 15.87 2.37
C MET A 260 9.72 15.36 2.22
N ASN A 261 10.44 15.24 3.35
CA ASN A 261 11.85 14.90 3.42
C ASN A 261 12.18 13.52 2.79
N PRO A 262 13.34 13.34 2.14
CA PRO A 262 13.78 12.05 1.65
C PRO A 262 14.19 11.13 2.81
N VAL A 263 13.76 9.86 2.73
CA VAL A 263 14.04 8.83 3.74
C VAL A 263 14.97 7.73 3.23
N ARG A 264 15.09 7.56 1.90
CA ARG A 264 15.99 6.58 1.27
C ARG A 264 16.45 7.07 -0.10
N MET A 265 17.70 6.81 -0.43
CA MET A 265 18.29 7.08 -1.75
C MET A 265 18.99 5.83 -2.26
N GLU A 266 18.74 5.46 -3.50
CA GLU A 266 19.26 4.26 -4.14
C GLU A 266 20.02 4.62 -5.41
N PHE A 267 21.19 4.00 -5.60
CA PHE A 267 21.97 4.11 -6.83
C PHE A 267 22.10 2.75 -7.50
N SER A 268 22.08 2.72 -8.84
CA SER A 268 22.27 1.49 -9.62
C SER A 268 23.73 1.09 -9.80
N ARG A 269 24.66 2.02 -9.63
CA ARG A 269 26.11 1.83 -9.82
C ARG A 269 26.89 2.58 -8.76
N LYS A 270 28.07 2.06 -8.44
CA LYS A 270 29.02 2.78 -7.57
C LYS A 270 29.44 4.09 -8.21
N ILE A 271 29.38 5.17 -7.44
CA ILE A 271 29.85 6.49 -7.78
C ILE A 271 30.71 7.04 -6.64
N ASN A 272 31.46 8.09 -6.93
CA ASN A 272 32.36 8.71 -5.98
C ASN A 272 31.64 9.18 -4.70
N LYS A 273 32.22 8.89 -3.54
CA LYS A 273 31.68 9.32 -2.24
C LYS A 273 31.49 10.84 -2.12
N LYS A 274 32.27 11.63 -2.86
CA LYS A 274 32.13 13.11 -2.90
C LYS A 274 30.82 13.49 -3.60
N LEU A 275 30.50 12.87 -4.74
CA LEU A 275 29.24 13.10 -5.47
C LEU A 275 28.03 12.68 -4.62
N ILE A 276 28.11 11.53 -3.95
CA ILE A 276 27.05 11.11 -3.01
C ILE A 276 26.89 12.17 -1.90
N ALA A 277 27.98 12.62 -1.31
CA ALA A 277 27.94 13.62 -0.24
C ALA A 277 27.36 14.96 -0.69
N GLU A 278 27.66 15.37 -1.92
CA GLU A 278 27.10 16.58 -2.53
C GLU A 278 25.59 16.46 -2.73
N ILE A 279 25.13 15.34 -3.29
CA ILE A 279 23.68 15.07 -3.48
C ILE A 279 22.97 15.04 -2.13
N CYS A 280 23.51 14.30 -1.14
CA CYS A 280 22.95 14.23 0.22
C CYS A 280 22.81 15.63 0.86
N LYS A 281 23.78 16.52 0.63
CA LYS A 281 23.74 17.91 1.12
C LYS A 281 22.58 18.70 0.48
N TYR A 282 22.40 18.57 -0.84
CA TYR A 282 21.31 19.26 -1.54
C TYR A 282 19.92 18.85 -1.10
N ILE A 283 19.74 17.56 -0.73
CA ILE A 283 18.45 17.02 -0.34
C ILE A 283 18.29 16.88 1.18
N HIS A 284 19.26 17.36 1.97
CA HIS A 284 19.26 17.31 3.44
C HIS A 284 19.10 15.89 4.00
N MET A 285 19.86 14.91 3.47
CA MET A 285 19.76 13.49 3.88
C MET A 285 21.08 12.96 4.44
N ASP A 286 21.00 12.09 5.47
CA ASP A 286 22.17 11.39 6.01
C ASP A 286 22.66 10.31 5.03
N LYS A 287 23.99 10.18 4.89
CA LYS A 287 24.65 9.19 4.01
C LYS A 287 24.32 7.74 4.39
N ASN A 288 23.94 7.47 5.63
CA ASN A 288 23.55 6.14 6.08
C ASN A 288 22.28 5.62 5.38
N HIS A 289 21.44 6.53 4.85
CA HIS A 289 20.22 6.24 4.11
C HIS A 289 20.47 6.00 2.61
N VAL A 290 21.74 5.88 2.20
CA VAL A 290 22.12 5.59 0.81
C VAL A 290 22.35 4.10 0.62
N PHE A 291 21.75 3.54 -0.44
CA PHE A 291 21.81 2.14 -0.81
C PHE A 291 22.38 1.98 -2.23
N MET A 292 23.07 0.86 -2.46
CA MET A 292 23.57 0.47 -3.78
C MET A 292 22.79 -0.75 -4.26
N SER A 293 21.89 -0.56 -5.21
CA SER A 293 21.09 -1.63 -5.78
C SER A 293 21.88 -2.40 -6.85
N ARG A 294 21.78 -3.74 -6.84
CA ARG A 294 22.29 -4.63 -7.89
C ARG A 294 21.22 -5.03 -8.90
N VAL A 295 20.00 -4.57 -8.69
CA VAL A 295 18.84 -4.82 -9.54
C VAL A 295 18.27 -3.48 -10.02
N PRO A 296 17.40 -3.45 -11.05
CA PRO A 296 16.73 -2.21 -11.45
C PRO A 296 16.07 -1.51 -10.27
N LEU A 297 16.16 -0.18 -10.24
CA LEU A 297 15.70 0.64 -9.11
C LEU A 297 14.18 0.62 -8.91
N ASP A 298 13.44 0.14 -9.90
CA ASP A 298 12.01 -0.11 -9.82
C ASP A 298 11.69 -1.37 -10.63
N LEU A 299 11.05 -2.35 -9.99
CA LEU A 299 10.71 -3.65 -10.58
C LEU A 299 9.31 -3.67 -11.24
N SER A 300 8.59 -2.56 -11.31
CA SER A 300 7.26 -2.51 -11.92
C SER A 300 7.24 -2.89 -13.42
N PHE A 301 8.36 -2.81 -14.12
CA PHE A 301 8.48 -3.23 -15.51
C PHE A 301 8.15 -4.73 -15.73
N VAL A 302 8.21 -5.55 -14.69
CA VAL A 302 7.87 -6.98 -14.78
C VAL A 302 6.41 -7.20 -15.20
N PHE A 303 5.51 -6.28 -14.94
CA PHE A 303 4.13 -6.35 -15.41
C PHE A 303 4.02 -6.23 -16.94
N ALA A 304 4.90 -5.46 -17.57
CA ALA A 304 4.98 -5.40 -19.03
C ALA A 304 5.51 -6.73 -19.60
N ILE A 305 6.47 -7.37 -18.92
CA ILE A 305 6.93 -8.74 -19.29
C ILE A 305 5.78 -9.74 -19.18
N GLN A 306 5.01 -9.71 -18.10
CA GLN A 306 3.85 -10.60 -17.94
C GLN A 306 2.82 -10.41 -19.05
N ASN A 307 2.51 -9.15 -19.41
CA ASN A 307 1.61 -8.85 -20.52
C ASN A 307 2.15 -9.41 -21.83
N TYR A 308 3.44 -9.26 -22.10
CA TYR A 308 4.10 -9.85 -23.26
C TYR A 308 3.96 -11.38 -23.27
N LEU A 309 4.25 -12.06 -22.14
CA LEU A 309 4.11 -13.50 -22.01
C LEU A 309 2.66 -13.98 -22.28
N ARG A 310 1.66 -13.26 -21.79
CA ARG A 310 0.24 -13.58 -22.06
C ARG A 310 -0.14 -13.48 -23.53
N MET A 311 0.50 -12.57 -24.27
CA MET A 311 0.28 -12.40 -25.71
C MET A 311 0.94 -13.51 -26.55
N GLN A 312 1.89 -14.28 -26.00
CA GLN A 312 2.57 -15.38 -26.70
C GLN A 312 1.72 -16.66 -26.83
N GLY A 313 0.53 -16.70 -26.26
CA GLY A 313 -0.45 -17.78 -26.41
C GLY A 313 -0.48 -18.79 -25.26
N ALA A 314 -1.31 -19.82 -25.41
CA ALA A 314 -1.67 -20.78 -24.38
C ALA A 314 -0.49 -21.54 -23.75
N GLU A 315 0.60 -21.75 -24.51
CA GLU A 315 1.80 -22.42 -23.99
C GLU A 315 2.44 -21.70 -22.80
N LYS A 316 2.23 -20.38 -22.67
CA LYS A 316 2.75 -19.57 -21.57
C LYS A 316 1.80 -19.49 -20.38
N GLU A 317 0.57 -19.99 -20.46
CA GLU A 317 -0.39 -19.98 -19.35
C GLU A 317 0.13 -20.75 -18.13
N LYS A 318 0.92 -21.80 -18.32
CA LYS A 318 1.59 -22.54 -17.22
C LYS A 318 2.53 -21.69 -16.36
N LEU A 319 2.95 -20.52 -16.84
CA LEU A 319 3.78 -19.57 -16.09
C LEU A 319 2.98 -18.70 -15.11
N PHE A 320 1.67 -18.82 -15.13
CA PHE A 320 0.73 -18.07 -14.29
C PHE A 320 -0.11 -19.02 -13.45
N TYR A 321 -0.67 -18.51 -12.35
CA TYR A 321 -1.77 -19.20 -11.69
C TYR A 321 -3.00 -19.22 -12.60
N GLN A 322 -3.75 -20.30 -12.50
CA GLN A 322 -5.05 -20.40 -13.18
C GLN A 322 -5.95 -19.25 -12.72
N LYS A 323 -6.45 -18.48 -13.69
CA LYS A 323 -7.34 -17.38 -13.41
C LYS A 323 -8.61 -17.88 -12.75
N ARG A 324 -8.93 -17.35 -11.58
CA ARG A 324 -10.17 -17.60 -10.86
C ARG A 324 -11.05 -16.37 -10.94
N SER A 325 -12.34 -16.58 -11.16
CA SER A 325 -13.36 -15.53 -11.08
C SER A 325 -14.23 -15.81 -9.86
N PRO A 326 -14.50 -14.80 -9.02
CA PRO A 326 -15.44 -14.96 -7.91
C PRO A 326 -16.80 -15.43 -8.42
N ARG A 327 -17.43 -16.39 -7.73
CA ARG A 327 -18.77 -16.91 -8.05
C ARG A 327 -19.80 -16.24 -7.16
N MET A 328 -21.03 -16.13 -7.66
CA MET A 328 -22.15 -15.76 -6.79
C MET A 328 -22.33 -16.82 -5.72
N THR A 329 -22.67 -16.40 -4.50
CA THR A 329 -22.84 -17.34 -3.39
C THR A 329 -24.02 -18.26 -3.65
N PRO A 330 -23.89 -19.58 -3.43
CA PRO A 330 -25.03 -20.50 -3.52
C PRO A 330 -26.01 -20.35 -2.36
N GLN A 331 -25.65 -19.56 -1.34
CA GLN A 331 -26.51 -19.35 -0.16
C GLN A 331 -27.68 -18.41 -0.45
N LEU A 332 -27.59 -17.60 -1.52
CA LEU A 332 -28.60 -16.62 -1.92
C LEU A 332 -29.07 -16.88 -3.35
N LYS A 333 -30.37 -16.77 -3.57
CA LYS A 333 -30.98 -16.80 -4.89
C LYS A 333 -31.18 -15.38 -5.39
N GLU A 334 -30.49 -15.01 -6.46
CA GLU A 334 -30.46 -13.63 -6.98
C GLU A 334 -31.81 -13.07 -7.45
N LYS A 335 -32.76 -13.95 -7.80
CA LYS A 335 -34.09 -13.57 -8.32
C LYS A 335 -35.15 -13.44 -7.23
N GLU A 336 -34.83 -13.79 -6.00
CA GLU A 336 -35.70 -13.67 -4.83
C GLU A 336 -35.19 -12.54 -3.94
N SER A 337 -36.06 -11.94 -3.11
CA SER A 337 -35.64 -10.89 -2.17
C SER A 337 -34.48 -11.37 -1.29
N LEU A 338 -33.36 -10.66 -1.33
CA LEU A 338 -32.17 -10.95 -0.52
C LEU A 338 -32.46 -10.64 0.95
N ILE A 339 -33.19 -9.56 1.22
CA ILE A 339 -33.63 -9.19 2.56
C ILE A 339 -34.42 -10.36 3.19
N ALA A 340 -35.44 -10.86 2.50
CA ALA A 340 -36.27 -11.98 3.02
C ALA A 340 -35.46 -13.27 3.24
N GLN A 341 -34.46 -13.54 2.43
CA GLN A 341 -33.57 -14.70 2.60
C GLN A 341 -32.65 -14.55 3.82
N ILE A 342 -32.12 -13.32 4.05
CA ILE A 342 -31.25 -13.03 5.19
C ILE A 342 -32.02 -13.06 6.51
N GLU A 343 -33.29 -12.68 6.51
CA GLU A 343 -34.18 -12.86 7.68
C GLU A 343 -34.34 -14.32 8.12
N GLN A 344 -34.19 -15.24 7.19
CA GLN A 344 -34.35 -16.69 7.48
C GLN A 344 -33.04 -17.33 7.96
N LYS A 345 -31.88 -16.84 7.51
CA LYS A 345 -30.57 -17.42 7.85
C LYS A 345 -29.42 -16.41 7.66
N ASP A 346 -28.41 -16.55 8.49
CA ASP A 346 -27.15 -15.84 8.32
C ASP A 346 -26.47 -16.24 7.00
N VAL A 347 -25.79 -15.29 6.36
CA VAL A 347 -25.02 -15.49 5.12
C VAL A 347 -23.58 -15.12 5.37
N LEU A 348 -22.67 -16.06 5.20
CA LEU A 348 -21.22 -15.83 5.31
C LEU A 348 -20.59 -15.90 3.93
N LEU A 349 -20.06 -14.78 3.45
CA LEU A 349 -19.31 -14.69 2.19
C LEU A 349 -17.83 -14.85 2.45
N SER A 350 -17.15 -15.61 1.59
CA SER A 350 -15.70 -15.82 1.62
C SER A 350 -15.03 -15.24 0.38
N TYR A 351 -14.39 -14.11 0.52
CA TYR A 351 -13.60 -13.49 -0.56
C TYR A 351 -12.20 -14.14 -0.65
N PRO A 352 -11.58 -14.20 -1.82
CA PRO A 352 -12.02 -13.75 -3.16
C PRO A 352 -12.81 -14.82 -3.94
N PHE A 353 -13.30 -15.86 -3.28
CA PHE A 353 -13.97 -17.01 -3.93
C PHE A 353 -15.41 -16.68 -4.28
N GLU A 354 -16.09 -15.94 -3.41
CA GLU A 354 -17.45 -15.44 -3.63
C GLU A 354 -17.43 -13.96 -4.02
N ASN A 355 -18.44 -13.57 -4.79
CA ASN A 355 -18.50 -12.23 -5.38
C ASN A 355 -19.14 -11.24 -4.41
N ILE A 356 -18.52 -10.08 -4.23
CA ILE A 356 -19.04 -8.98 -3.42
C ILE A 356 -20.40 -8.47 -3.95
N LYS A 357 -20.76 -8.80 -5.20
CA LYS A 357 -22.07 -8.44 -5.77
C LYS A 357 -23.25 -8.91 -4.95
N SER A 358 -23.13 -10.02 -4.21
CA SER A 358 -24.18 -10.45 -3.29
C SER A 358 -24.49 -9.40 -2.23
N PHE A 359 -23.47 -8.71 -1.73
CA PHE A 359 -23.63 -7.61 -0.79
C PHE A 359 -24.06 -6.30 -1.49
N THR A 360 -23.48 -5.96 -2.64
CA THR A 360 -23.88 -4.72 -3.36
C THR A 360 -25.32 -4.81 -3.85
N ASN A 361 -25.79 -6.00 -4.29
CA ASN A 361 -27.19 -6.21 -4.65
C ASN A 361 -28.14 -6.05 -3.45
N LEU A 362 -27.73 -6.50 -2.26
CA LEU A 362 -28.48 -6.25 -1.03
C LEU A 362 -28.62 -4.73 -0.74
N LEU A 363 -27.55 -3.95 -0.96
CA LEU A 363 -27.62 -2.49 -0.79
C LEU A 363 -28.58 -1.85 -1.80
N TYR A 364 -28.56 -2.28 -3.06
CA TYR A 364 -29.51 -1.80 -4.06
C TYR A 364 -30.96 -2.20 -3.75
N GLU A 365 -31.19 -3.41 -3.25
CA GLU A 365 -32.50 -3.83 -2.78
C GLU A 365 -32.95 -2.95 -1.60
N ALA A 366 -32.08 -2.75 -0.62
CA ALA A 366 -32.37 -1.89 0.53
C ALA A 366 -32.63 -0.42 0.14
N ALA A 367 -31.95 0.08 -0.89
CA ALA A 367 -32.18 1.42 -1.41
C ALA A 367 -33.61 1.61 -1.98
N ARG A 368 -34.23 0.54 -2.48
CA ARG A 368 -35.56 0.54 -3.15
C ARG A 368 -36.69 0.03 -2.26
N ASP A 369 -36.39 -0.70 -1.20
CA ASP A 369 -37.40 -1.30 -0.31
C ASP A 369 -38.03 -0.21 0.57
N ASP A 370 -39.37 -0.05 0.49
CA ASP A 370 -40.10 0.95 1.25
C ASP A 370 -40.04 0.75 2.76
N SER A 371 -39.81 -0.47 3.23
CA SER A 371 -39.65 -0.77 4.65
C SER A 371 -38.32 -0.28 5.21
N VAL A 372 -37.29 -0.08 4.38
CA VAL A 372 -35.98 0.43 4.80
C VAL A 372 -36.08 1.93 5.06
N VAL A 373 -35.70 2.33 6.27
CA VAL A 373 -35.75 3.73 6.72
C VAL A 373 -34.34 4.34 6.82
N SER A 374 -33.30 3.55 7.08
CA SER A 374 -31.93 4.07 7.09
C SER A 374 -30.89 3.03 6.70
N ILE A 375 -29.77 3.51 6.15
CA ILE A 375 -28.55 2.74 5.88
C ILE A 375 -27.36 3.49 6.51
N LYS A 376 -26.62 2.82 7.41
CA LYS A 376 -25.41 3.38 8.05
C LYS A 376 -24.22 2.53 7.70
N MET A 377 -23.09 3.16 7.30
CA MET A 377 -21.93 2.42 6.81
C MET A 377 -20.61 3.09 7.12
N THR A 378 -19.58 2.29 7.42
CA THR A 378 -18.20 2.77 7.55
C THR A 378 -17.43 2.52 6.27
N LEU A 379 -16.74 3.52 5.72
CA LEU A 379 -15.95 3.42 4.50
C LEU A 379 -14.48 3.80 4.79
N TYR A 380 -13.55 2.99 4.32
CA TYR A 380 -12.11 3.19 4.51
C TYR A 380 -11.37 3.37 3.19
N ARG A 381 -11.53 2.45 2.25
CA ARG A 381 -10.95 2.46 0.90
C ARG A 381 -11.99 2.04 -0.10
N LEU A 382 -12.22 2.87 -1.10
CA LEU A 382 -13.22 2.64 -2.15
C LEU A 382 -12.54 2.37 -3.50
N ALA A 383 -13.24 1.67 -4.38
CA ALA A 383 -12.81 1.50 -5.77
C ALA A 383 -13.07 2.79 -6.57
N VAL A 384 -12.28 3.06 -7.61
CA VAL A 384 -12.40 4.25 -8.48
C VAL A 384 -13.80 4.39 -9.13
N ARG A 385 -14.61 3.34 -9.16
CA ARG A 385 -16.03 3.35 -9.56
C ARG A 385 -16.75 2.39 -8.64
N SER A 386 -17.18 2.88 -7.49
CA SER A 386 -17.77 2.04 -6.44
C SER A 386 -19.28 1.91 -6.60
N GLN A 387 -19.75 0.69 -6.86
CA GLN A 387 -21.18 0.35 -6.87
C GLN A 387 -21.80 0.52 -5.48
N ILE A 388 -21.00 0.42 -4.43
CA ILE A 388 -21.46 0.65 -3.04
C ILE A 388 -21.83 2.12 -2.86
N VAL A 389 -21.00 3.05 -3.33
CA VAL A 389 -21.32 4.49 -3.29
C VAL A 389 -22.56 4.78 -4.13
N ASP A 390 -22.67 4.17 -5.32
CA ASP A 390 -23.84 4.37 -6.19
C ASP A 390 -25.13 3.88 -5.50
N ALA A 391 -25.09 2.74 -4.80
CA ALA A 391 -26.24 2.23 -4.05
C ALA A 391 -26.64 3.14 -2.85
N LEU A 392 -25.63 3.72 -2.17
CA LEU A 392 -25.90 4.67 -1.06
C LEU A 392 -26.49 5.98 -1.56
N VAL A 393 -26.02 6.48 -2.71
CA VAL A 393 -26.59 7.64 -3.40
C VAL A 393 -28.06 7.35 -3.77
N GLU A 394 -28.33 6.22 -4.42
CA GLU A 394 -29.69 5.81 -4.77
C GLU A 394 -30.61 5.70 -3.53
N ALA A 395 -30.09 5.19 -2.41
CA ALA A 395 -30.84 5.14 -1.16
C ALA A 395 -31.22 6.51 -0.64
N ALA A 396 -30.30 7.48 -0.67
CA ALA A 396 -30.56 8.85 -0.24
C ALA A 396 -31.56 9.56 -1.17
N GLU A 397 -31.42 9.41 -2.48
CA GLU A 397 -32.35 9.92 -3.49
C GLU A 397 -33.76 9.33 -3.33
N ASN A 398 -33.89 8.09 -2.86
CA ASN A 398 -35.15 7.43 -2.52
C ASN A 398 -35.67 7.81 -1.11
N GLY A 399 -35.09 8.82 -0.46
CA GLY A 399 -35.56 9.37 0.82
C GLY A 399 -35.17 8.57 2.05
N LYS A 400 -34.20 7.65 1.97
CA LYS A 400 -33.67 6.94 3.14
C LYS A 400 -32.69 7.83 3.90
N GLU A 401 -32.63 7.70 5.24
CA GLU A 401 -31.54 8.29 6.02
C GLU A 401 -30.25 7.53 5.73
N VAL A 402 -29.30 8.15 5.05
CA VAL A 402 -28.00 7.54 4.76
C VAL A 402 -26.90 8.23 5.57
N VAL A 403 -26.23 7.48 6.43
CA VAL A 403 -25.11 7.97 7.25
C VAL A 403 -23.86 7.20 6.88
N VAL A 404 -22.83 7.92 6.46
CA VAL A 404 -21.56 7.32 6.02
C VAL A 404 -20.41 7.91 6.81
N LEU A 405 -19.66 7.06 7.48
CA LEU A 405 -18.38 7.45 8.06
C LEU A 405 -17.27 7.16 7.05
N VAL A 406 -16.60 8.22 6.59
CA VAL A 406 -15.48 8.13 5.64
C VAL A 406 -14.17 8.41 6.38
N GLU A 407 -13.23 7.47 6.36
CA GLU A 407 -11.90 7.67 6.93
C GLU A 407 -10.99 8.35 5.90
N LEU A 408 -10.87 9.68 5.96
CA LEU A 408 -10.04 10.46 5.03
C LEU A 408 -8.54 10.19 5.21
N ARG A 409 -8.10 9.68 6.36
CA ARG A 409 -6.70 9.31 6.64
C ARG A 409 -6.32 7.92 6.13
N ALA A 410 -7.11 7.36 5.18
CA ALA A 410 -6.75 6.15 4.45
C ALA A 410 -5.60 6.49 3.49
N ARG A 411 -4.37 6.14 3.88
CA ARG A 411 -3.13 6.52 3.18
C ARG A 411 -3.16 6.12 1.71
N PHE A 412 -2.82 7.08 0.83
CA PHE A 412 -2.80 6.99 -0.64
C PHE A 412 -4.17 6.88 -1.34
N ASP A 413 -5.26 6.87 -0.58
CA ASP A 413 -6.63 6.89 -1.10
C ASP A 413 -7.38 8.18 -0.72
N GLU A 414 -6.68 9.16 -0.12
CA GLU A 414 -7.28 10.37 0.40
C GLU A 414 -7.99 11.18 -0.69
N GLU A 415 -7.36 11.36 -1.86
CA GLU A 415 -7.96 12.10 -2.99
C GLU A 415 -9.27 11.44 -3.44
N SER A 416 -9.29 10.10 -3.55
CA SER A 416 -10.50 9.34 -3.91
C SER A 416 -11.59 9.43 -2.83
N ASN A 417 -11.19 9.33 -1.56
CA ASN A 417 -12.15 9.40 -0.44
C ASN A 417 -12.76 10.80 -0.33
N ILE A 418 -12.00 11.86 -0.60
CA ILE A 418 -12.50 13.24 -0.68
C ILE A 418 -13.52 13.39 -1.81
N GLU A 419 -13.24 12.86 -3.00
CA GLU A 419 -14.16 12.92 -4.14
C GLU A 419 -15.48 12.21 -3.83
N TYR A 420 -15.40 10.99 -3.26
CA TYR A 420 -16.60 10.24 -2.89
C TYR A 420 -17.40 10.87 -1.76
N SER A 421 -16.74 11.51 -0.79
CA SER A 421 -17.45 12.22 0.28
C SER A 421 -18.30 13.36 -0.29
N ARG A 422 -17.78 14.13 -1.26
CA ARG A 422 -18.56 15.17 -1.96
C ARG A 422 -19.78 14.58 -2.67
N LYS A 423 -19.59 13.49 -3.45
CA LYS A 423 -20.69 12.83 -4.15
C LYS A 423 -21.80 12.37 -3.20
N LEU A 424 -21.44 11.83 -2.04
CA LEU A 424 -22.39 11.39 -1.03
C LEU A 424 -23.14 12.58 -0.40
N GLU A 425 -22.43 13.67 -0.06
CA GLU A 425 -23.04 14.89 0.50
C GLU A 425 -24.01 15.54 -0.50
N GLU A 426 -23.61 15.66 -1.77
CA GLU A 426 -24.45 16.21 -2.85
C GLU A 426 -25.75 15.41 -3.05
N ALA A 427 -25.72 14.09 -2.79
CA ALA A 427 -26.90 13.24 -2.82
C ALA A 427 -27.76 13.31 -1.55
N GLY A 428 -27.37 14.09 -0.54
CA GLY A 428 -28.09 14.23 0.73
C GLY A 428 -27.69 13.22 1.81
N CYS A 429 -26.61 12.45 1.63
CA CYS A 429 -26.08 11.59 2.68
C CYS A 429 -25.42 12.43 3.79
N ARG A 430 -25.59 12.01 5.04
CA ARG A 430 -24.82 12.56 6.15
C ARG A 430 -23.45 11.92 6.20
N VAL A 431 -22.39 12.67 5.91
CA VAL A 431 -21.00 12.20 5.95
C VAL A 431 -20.33 12.61 7.26
N ILE A 432 -19.54 11.70 7.85
CA ILE A 432 -18.73 11.91 9.05
C ILE A 432 -17.29 11.57 8.71
N TYR A 433 -16.34 12.40 9.13
CA TYR A 433 -14.91 12.28 8.82
C TYR A 433 -14.10 11.70 9.99
N GLY A 434 -14.34 10.40 10.32
CA GLY A 434 -13.59 9.70 11.35
C GLY A 434 -13.85 10.18 12.78
N LEU A 435 -12.90 9.86 13.67
CA LEU A 435 -12.88 10.25 15.08
C LEU A 435 -11.56 10.95 15.40
N SER A 436 -11.59 11.93 16.32
CA SER A 436 -10.37 12.56 16.82
C SER A 436 -9.47 11.54 17.55
N GLY A 437 -8.17 11.52 17.23
CA GLY A 437 -7.19 10.63 17.86
C GLY A 437 -7.28 9.14 17.48
N LEU A 438 -8.34 8.72 16.76
CA LEU A 438 -8.55 7.31 16.34
C LEU A 438 -8.80 7.19 14.84
N LYS A 439 -8.32 6.09 14.24
CA LYS A 439 -8.69 5.71 12.88
C LYS A 439 -9.84 4.70 12.92
N VAL A 440 -10.91 5.00 12.20
CA VAL A 440 -12.03 4.05 12.05
C VAL A 440 -11.68 3.04 10.97
N HIS A 441 -11.42 1.80 11.38
CA HIS A 441 -11.05 0.71 10.49
C HIS A 441 -12.07 -0.43 10.47
N SER A 442 -13.23 -0.26 11.12
CA SER A 442 -14.34 -1.22 11.08
C SER A 442 -14.90 -1.36 9.66
N LYS A 443 -15.49 -2.51 9.37
CA LYS A 443 -16.27 -2.79 8.17
C LYS A 443 -17.64 -3.20 8.66
N LEU A 444 -18.49 -2.19 8.83
CA LEU A 444 -19.80 -2.31 9.42
C LEU A 444 -20.83 -1.60 8.53
N CYS A 445 -21.89 -2.30 8.17
CA CYS A 445 -23.06 -1.75 7.51
C CYS A 445 -24.31 -2.16 8.31
N LEU A 446 -25.19 -1.21 8.56
CA LEU A 446 -26.46 -1.39 9.26
C LEU A 446 -27.60 -0.89 8.39
N ILE A 447 -28.51 -1.78 8.02
CA ILE A 447 -29.76 -1.48 7.33
C ILE A 447 -30.86 -1.56 8.38
N THR A 448 -31.60 -0.46 8.58
CA THR A 448 -32.72 -0.39 9.52
C THR A 448 -34.04 -0.39 8.75
N ARG A 449 -34.95 -1.26 9.13
CA ARG A 449 -36.28 -1.41 8.55
C ARG A 449 -37.36 -1.10 9.57
N LYS A 450 -38.46 -0.53 9.11
CA LYS A 450 -39.67 -0.34 9.90
C LYS A 450 -40.70 -1.37 9.45
N THR A 451 -40.99 -2.32 10.32
CA THR A 451 -41.98 -3.40 10.10
C THR A 451 -43.15 -3.25 11.07
N GLU A 452 -44.15 -4.11 10.95
CA GLU A 452 -45.26 -4.18 11.92
C GLU A 452 -44.80 -4.52 13.35
N LYS A 453 -43.66 -5.22 13.48
CA LYS A 453 -43.03 -5.57 14.76
C LYS A 453 -42.18 -4.44 15.37
N GLY A 454 -42.00 -3.31 14.66
CA GLY A 454 -41.15 -2.20 15.04
C GLY A 454 -39.93 -2.06 14.15
N LEU A 455 -38.81 -1.60 14.74
CA LEU A 455 -37.53 -1.48 14.02
C LEU A 455 -36.82 -2.84 14.01
N GLU A 456 -36.45 -3.29 12.83
CA GLU A 456 -35.65 -4.48 12.60
C GLU A 456 -34.36 -4.13 11.85
N TYR A 457 -33.33 -4.92 12.08
CA TYR A 457 -31.98 -4.65 11.59
C TYR A 457 -31.45 -5.79 10.73
N ILE A 458 -30.75 -5.43 9.66
CA ILE A 458 -29.83 -6.30 8.94
C ILE A 458 -28.44 -5.69 9.08
N THR A 459 -27.50 -6.49 9.58
CA THR A 459 -26.14 -6.05 9.84
C THR A 459 -25.18 -6.83 8.97
N GLN A 460 -24.26 -6.14 8.30
CA GLN A 460 -23.12 -6.77 7.66
C GLN A 460 -21.84 -6.36 8.41
N ILE A 461 -20.99 -7.36 8.70
CA ILE A 461 -19.71 -7.21 9.38
C ILE A 461 -18.65 -7.90 8.54
N GLY A 462 -17.56 -7.20 8.23
CA GLY A 462 -16.49 -7.73 7.39
C GLY A 462 -15.10 -7.57 7.95
N THR A 463 -14.18 -8.44 7.52
CA THR A 463 -12.75 -8.29 7.76
C THR A 463 -12.08 -7.44 6.69
N GLY A 464 -12.62 -7.45 5.45
CA GLY A 464 -12.12 -6.75 4.27
C GLY A 464 -12.81 -5.42 3.99
N ASN A 465 -12.09 -4.49 3.33
CA ASN A 465 -12.65 -3.20 2.94
C ASN A 465 -13.78 -3.35 1.90
N TYR A 466 -14.68 -2.38 1.89
CA TYR A 466 -15.74 -2.25 0.88
C TYR A 466 -15.17 -1.75 -0.46
N ASN A 467 -14.46 -2.63 -1.15
CA ASN A 467 -13.79 -2.30 -2.39
C ASN A 467 -13.86 -3.50 -3.34
N GLU A 468 -14.55 -3.32 -4.46
CA GLU A 468 -14.86 -4.37 -5.43
C GLU A 468 -13.61 -5.00 -6.04
N LYS A 469 -12.53 -4.22 -6.22
CA LYS A 469 -11.26 -4.70 -6.75
C LYS A 469 -10.51 -5.55 -5.72
N THR A 470 -10.40 -5.06 -4.48
CA THR A 470 -9.65 -5.78 -3.45
C THR A 470 -10.35 -7.05 -3.00
N SER A 471 -11.69 -7.10 -3.04
CA SER A 471 -12.46 -8.31 -2.75
C SER A 471 -12.19 -9.48 -3.71
N THR A 472 -11.60 -9.23 -4.89
CA THR A 472 -11.19 -10.29 -5.82
C THR A 472 -9.75 -10.78 -5.60
N LEU A 473 -9.02 -10.19 -4.66
CA LEU A 473 -7.60 -10.44 -4.42
C LEU A 473 -7.29 -10.94 -3.01
N TYR A 474 -7.97 -10.38 -2.00
CA TYR A 474 -7.68 -10.65 -0.59
C TYR A 474 -8.62 -11.70 -0.01
N THR A 475 -8.09 -12.53 0.88
CA THR A 475 -8.87 -13.48 1.68
C THR A 475 -9.52 -12.74 2.84
N ASP A 476 -10.83 -12.56 2.75
CA ASP A 476 -11.64 -11.87 3.75
C ASP A 476 -12.96 -12.60 3.96
N LEU A 477 -13.59 -12.34 5.10
CA LEU A 477 -14.92 -12.85 5.44
C LEU A 477 -15.91 -11.69 5.56
N SER A 478 -17.16 -11.93 5.20
CA SER A 478 -18.27 -10.98 5.31
C SER A 478 -19.52 -11.71 5.80
N LEU A 479 -19.91 -11.42 7.04
CA LEU A 479 -21.14 -11.97 7.64
C LEU A 479 -22.28 -10.98 7.41
N ILE A 480 -23.41 -11.46 6.93
CA ILE A 480 -24.68 -10.73 6.81
C ILE A 480 -25.71 -11.44 7.66
N THR A 481 -26.33 -10.74 8.60
CA THR A 481 -27.24 -11.33 9.60
C THR A 481 -28.42 -10.42 9.93
N ALA A 482 -29.58 -11.00 10.20
CA ALA A 482 -30.75 -10.32 10.72
C ALA A 482 -30.93 -10.52 12.25
N LYS A 483 -29.91 -10.99 12.96
CA LYS A 483 -29.96 -11.12 14.42
C LYS A 483 -30.08 -9.76 15.08
N GLN A 484 -31.20 -9.53 15.78
CA GLN A 484 -31.55 -8.23 16.32
C GLN A 484 -30.63 -7.78 17.44
N GLU A 485 -30.01 -8.69 18.19
CA GLU A 485 -29.01 -8.40 19.22
C GLU A 485 -27.77 -7.71 18.61
N ILE A 486 -27.26 -8.24 17.46
CA ILE A 486 -26.14 -7.69 16.72
C ILE A 486 -26.53 -6.32 16.12
N GLY A 487 -27.73 -6.23 15.54
CA GLY A 487 -28.23 -4.99 14.95
C GLY A 487 -28.38 -3.85 15.96
N LYS A 488 -28.85 -4.13 17.17
CA LYS A 488 -28.94 -3.15 18.26
C LYS A 488 -27.59 -2.61 18.67
N GLU A 489 -26.61 -3.49 18.89
CA GLU A 489 -25.24 -3.07 19.23
C GLU A 489 -24.60 -2.29 18.08
N ALA A 490 -24.81 -2.69 16.82
CA ALA A 490 -24.35 -1.93 15.66
C ALA A 490 -24.96 -0.52 15.59
N ALA A 491 -26.27 -0.39 15.95
CA ALA A 491 -26.94 0.90 16.04
C ALA A 491 -26.32 1.79 17.14
N GLU A 492 -25.97 1.21 18.29
CA GLU A 492 -25.29 1.92 19.38
C GLU A 492 -23.89 2.37 18.97
N VAL A 493 -23.13 1.51 18.26
CA VAL A 493 -21.81 1.86 17.69
C VAL A 493 -21.94 3.07 16.78
N PHE A 494 -22.88 3.08 15.84
CA PHE A 494 -23.11 4.24 14.98
C PHE A 494 -23.58 5.48 15.76
N ALA A 495 -24.39 5.32 16.79
CA ALA A 495 -24.81 6.43 17.64
C ALA A 495 -23.61 7.06 18.39
N CYS A 496 -22.67 6.25 18.89
CA CYS A 496 -21.42 6.75 19.48
C CYS A 496 -20.55 7.46 18.43
N LEU A 497 -20.35 6.86 17.26
CA LEU A 497 -19.58 7.47 16.17
C LEU A 497 -20.15 8.83 15.74
N LEU A 498 -21.47 8.98 15.71
CA LEU A 498 -22.17 10.23 15.39
C LEU A 498 -21.93 11.34 16.42
N ARG A 499 -21.63 10.97 17.68
CA ARG A 499 -21.28 11.90 18.75
C ARG A 499 -19.77 12.14 18.90
N GLY A 500 -18.95 11.52 18.05
CA GLY A 500 -17.49 11.57 18.19
C GLY A 500 -16.92 10.71 19.33
N GLU A 501 -17.67 9.71 19.78
CA GLU A 501 -17.38 8.87 20.93
C GLU A 501 -17.06 7.42 20.52
N THR A 502 -16.43 6.67 21.42
CA THR A 502 -16.28 5.22 21.32
C THR A 502 -17.26 4.52 22.27
N ILE A 503 -17.80 3.37 21.84
CA ILE A 503 -18.67 2.57 22.71
C ILE A 503 -17.90 1.99 23.88
N GLU A 504 -18.51 2.00 25.08
CA GLU A 504 -17.87 1.54 26.30
C GLU A 504 -17.99 0.03 26.50
N GLU A 505 -19.15 -0.55 26.17
CA GLU A 505 -19.43 -1.97 26.38
C GLU A 505 -20.34 -2.52 25.27
N THR A 506 -20.08 -3.78 24.89
CA THR A 506 -20.90 -4.58 23.98
C THR A 506 -20.91 -6.03 24.46
N HIS A 507 -21.97 -6.78 24.14
CA HIS A 507 -22.10 -8.18 24.57
C HIS A 507 -21.73 -9.17 23.48
N VAL A 508 -22.07 -8.87 22.21
CA VAL A 508 -21.83 -9.73 21.06
C VAL A 508 -20.72 -9.20 20.17
N LEU A 509 -20.76 -7.91 19.82
CA LEU A 509 -19.71 -7.29 19.03
C LEU A 509 -18.44 -7.06 19.84
N LEU A 510 -17.28 -7.28 19.23
CA LEU A 510 -15.99 -6.94 19.80
C LEU A 510 -15.52 -5.61 19.18
N VAL A 511 -15.60 -4.52 19.95
CA VAL A 511 -15.34 -3.16 19.45
C VAL A 511 -14.08 -2.56 20.09
N ALA A 512 -13.05 -2.31 19.27
CA ALA A 512 -11.85 -1.59 19.73
C ALA A 512 -12.17 -0.08 19.88
N PRO A 513 -11.47 0.63 20.81
CA PRO A 513 -10.38 0.14 21.67
C PRO A 513 -10.84 -0.49 22.98
N LYS A 514 -12.08 -0.25 23.45
CA LYS A 514 -12.47 -0.52 24.83
C LYS A 514 -12.88 -1.96 25.10
N CYS A 515 -13.73 -2.55 24.26
CA CYS A 515 -14.31 -3.87 24.54
C CYS A 515 -13.78 -5.02 23.67
N LEU A 516 -12.81 -4.80 22.79
CA LEU A 516 -12.18 -5.87 22.02
C LEU A 516 -11.08 -6.58 22.83
N GLN A 517 -10.12 -5.83 23.40
CA GLN A 517 -8.96 -6.39 24.10
C GLN A 517 -9.38 -7.21 25.31
N ASN A 518 -10.27 -6.67 26.15
CA ASN A 518 -10.74 -7.35 27.36
C ASN A 518 -11.40 -8.70 27.04
N LYS A 519 -12.30 -8.73 26.05
CA LYS A 519 -12.97 -9.98 25.63
C LYS A 519 -11.98 -11.02 25.10
N VAL A 520 -10.96 -10.59 24.33
CA VAL A 520 -9.90 -11.51 23.87
C VAL A 520 -9.08 -12.05 25.05
N LEU A 521 -8.77 -11.22 26.05
CA LEU A 521 -8.09 -11.66 27.26
C LEU A 521 -8.93 -12.66 28.07
N ASP A 522 -10.24 -12.43 28.21
CA ASP A 522 -11.18 -13.35 28.86
C ASP A 522 -11.19 -14.71 28.13
N MET A 523 -11.29 -14.73 26.80
CA MET A 523 -11.23 -15.97 26.01
C MET A 523 -9.91 -16.74 26.20
N ILE A 524 -8.77 -16.02 26.32
CA ILE A 524 -7.47 -16.65 26.61
C ILE A 524 -7.47 -17.24 28.02
N ASP A 525 -8.07 -16.55 29.02
CA ASP A 525 -8.18 -17.04 30.38
C ASP A 525 -9.04 -18.30 30.47
N ASP A 526 -10.12 -18.39 29.72
CA ASP A 526 -10.97 -19.58 29.65
C ASP A 526 -10.16 -20.79 29.14
N GLU A 527 -9.39 -20.64 28.06
CA GLU A 527 -8.52 -21.70 27.54
C GLU A 527 -7.38 -22.08 28.52
N ILE A 528 -6.85 -21.11 29.25
CA ILE A 528 -5.89 -21.38 30.33
C ILE A 528 -6.53 -22.22 31.44
N CYS A 529 -7.80 -21.93 31.80
CA CYS A 529 -8.54 -22.70 32.78
C CYS A 529 -8.80 -24.14 32.31
N HIS A 530 -9.23 -24.33 31.06
CA HIS A 530 -9.40 -25.65 30.45
C HIS A 530 -8.10 -26.46 30.50
N ALA A 531 -6.98 -25.86 30.08
CA ALA A 531 -5.68 -26.51 30.15
C ALA A 531 -5.25 -26.93 31.57
N LYS A 532 -5.50 -26.04 32.59
CA LYS A 532 -5.22 -26.35 33.99
C LYS A 532 -6.07 -27.50 34.53
N ASN A 533 -7.31 -27.61 34.04
CA ASN A 533 -8.23 -28.67 34.40
C ASN A 533 -7.96 -29.98 33.62
N ARG A 534 -6.96 -30.00 32.71
CA ARG A 534 -6.63 -31.10 31.80
C ARG A 534 -7.76 -31.42 30.82
N GLU A 535 -8.54 -30.43 30.45
CA GLU A 535 -9.54 -30.44 29.41
C GLU A 535 -8.89 -30.09 28.06
N GLU A 536 -9.60 -30.32 26.96
CA GLU A 536 -9.12 -29.90 25.63
C GLU A 536 -9.06 -28.36 25.57
N ALA A 537 -7.90 -27.83 25.26
CA ALA A 537 -7.66 -26.39 25.19
C ALA A 537 -6.89 -26.04 23.90
N TYR A 538 -7.36 -25.02 23.18
CA TYR A 538 -6.77 -24.61 21.92
C TYR A 538 -7.00 -23.12 21.63
N ILE A 539 -5.93 -22.41 21.28
CA ILE A 539 -6.01 -21.03 20.80
C ILE A 539 -5.50 -20.95 19.36
N GLY A 540 -6.40 -20.63 18.44
CA GLY A 540 -6.08 -20.40 17.02
C GLY A 540 -6.30 -18.96 16.63
N ILE A 541 -5.24 -18.24 16.18
CA ILE A 541 -5.31 -16.83 15.81
C ILE A 541 -4.87 -16.65 14.37
N LYS A 542 -5.74 -16.07 13.52
CA LYS A 542 -5.39 -15.54 12.20
C LYS A 542 -5.45 -14.02 12.23
N ILE A 543 -4.31 -13.37 12.08
CA ILE A 543 -4.17 -11.92 12.17
C ILE A 543 -3.07 -11.41 11.25
N ASN A 544 -3.18 -10.20 10.74
CA ASN A 544 -2.13 -9.58 9.90
C ASN A 544 -0.87 -9.25 10.71
N SER A 545 -1.06 -8.74 11.92
CA SER A 545 0.06 -8.40 12.82
C SER A 545 -0.40 -8.41 14.28
N LEU A 546 0.21 -9.26 15.07
CA LEU A 546 0.01 -9.28 16.52
C LEU A 546 0.99 -8.27 17.15
N THR A 547 0.49 -7.09 17.48
CA THR A 547 1.30 -5.97 17.99
C THR A 547 0.88 -5.48 19.37
N ASP A 548 -0.24 -5.94 19.90
CA ASP A 548 -0.71 -5.59 21.23
C ASP A 548 0.14 -6.29 22.29
N LYS A 549 0.81 -5.47 23.13
CA LYS A 549 1.74 -5.99 24.14
C LYS A 549 1.02 -6.82 25.20
N VAL A 550 -0.18 -6.40 25.61
CA VAL A 550 -0.94 -7.07 26.69
C VAL A 550 -1.39 -8.45 26.23
N ILE A 551 -1.89 -8.56 24.99
CA ILE A 551 -2.28 -9.86 24.41
C ILE A 551 -1.04 -10.76 24.23
N ILE A 552 0.10 -10.23 23.75
CA ILE A 552 1.33 -11.02 23.60
C ILE A 552 1.81 -11.56 24.95
N GLU A 553 1.77 -10.73 26.00
CA GLU A 553 2.17 -11.16 27.36
C GLU A 553 1.20 -12.19 27.97
N LYS A 554 -0.05 -12.20 27.52
CA LYS A 554 -1.07 -13.13 28.01
C LYS A 554 -0.96 -14.50 27.33
N LEU A 555 -0.62 -14.55 26.03
CA LEU A 555 -0.40 -15.78 25.26
C LEU A 555 0.88 -16.52 25.69
#